data_f2a54cbc954ebc2febee01f6fe80c4e6
#
_entry.id   f2a54cbc954ebc2febee01f6fe80c4e6
#
_cell.length_a   1.000
_cell.length_b   1.000
_cell.length_c   1.000
_cell.angle_alpha   90.00
_cell.angle_beta   90.00
_cell.angle_gamma   90.00
#
_symmetry.space_group_name_H-M   'P 1'
#
loop_
_entity.id
_entity.type
_entity.pdbx_description
1 polymer ?
#
loop_
_entity_poly.entity_id
_entity_poly.type
_entity_poly.pdbx_seq_one_letter_code
_entity_poly.pdbx_strand_id
1 'polypeptide(L)'
;MPRAGVANRLTELWHSLRAWASGIHTEGIVLADNSRVGAYYVEFATPPRPIRVVYDRADSATANMTVSDLDWTYLLNTKRLHLTGITPALSESCRQVAQEAVSRATAAGIAVSLDVNYRSLLWSEEEAGATIRDLAQGIDLLICGRGDAKSLFGFEGEDRAVLDGLQAMSQARRVALTLGDAGAIAYDEGQFLQQAAIPAEVVDRLGAGDAFAAGVLDGLLDGSLAEGLRRGAALGALALSQHGDMLITHRGEVEAVLAHAQGGIVR
;
A
#
# COMPACT_ATOMS: atom_id res chain seq x y z
N MET A 1 -32.80 19.05 8.90
CA MET A 1 -31.67 18.10 8.91
C MET A 1 -31.05 18.14 7.53
N PRO A 2 -29.75 18.43 7.32
CA PRO A 2 -29.12 18.31 6.02
C PRO A 2 -29.20 16.84 5.60
N ARG A 3 -29.60 16.61 4.36
CA ARG A 3 -29.72 15.28 3.80
C ARG A 3 -28.33 14.64 3.76
N ALA A 4 -28.17 13.47 4.34
CA ALA A 4 -26.89 12.72 4.39
C ALA A 4 -26.17 12.64 3.02
N GLY A 5 -26.91 12.61 1.92
CA GLY A 5 -26.37 12.56 0.56
C GLY A 5 -25.60 13.82 0.11
N VAL A 6 -25.86 15.00 0.66
CA VAL A 6 -25.12 16.23 0.28
C VAL A 6 -23.76 16.27 0.96
N ALA A 7 -23.69 15.84 2.23
CA ALA A 7 -22.42 15.78 2.96
C ALA A 7 -21.46 14.76 2.34
N ASN A 8 -21.96 13.60 1.89
CA ASN A 8 -21.15 12.58 1.24
C ASN A 8 -20.59 13.08 -0.10
N ARG A 9 -21.41 13.71 -0.97
CA ARG A 9 -20.92 14.27 -2.25
C ARG A 9 -19.84 15.34 -2.07
N LEU A 10 -19.95 16.19 -1.05
CA LEU A 10 -18.91 17.17 -0.76
C LEU A 10 -17.60 16.51 -0.32
N THR A 11 -17.66 15.44 0.47
CA THR A 11 -16.48 14.68 0.89
C THR A 11 -15.85 13.95 -0.29
N GLU A 12 -16.63 13.30 -1.15
CA GLU A 12 -16.17 12.63 -2.37
C GLU A 12 -15.50 13.62 -3.34
N LEU A 13 -16.11 14.79 -3.56
CA LEU A 13 -15.53 15.87 -4.37
C LEU A 13 -14.22 16.39 -3.77
N TRP A 14 -14.14 16.51 -2.46
CA TRP A 14 -12.92 16.95 -1.78
C TRP A 14 -11.77 15.94 -1.98
N HIS A 15 -12.01 14.65 -1.83
CA HIS A 15 -10.99 13.63 -2.07
C HIS A 15 -10.56 13.60 -3.53
N SER A 16 -11.50 13.68 -4.47
CA SER A 16 -11.18 13.73 -5.90
C SER A 16 -10.38 14.99 -6.25
N LEU A 17 -10.72 16.15 -5.69
CA LEU A 17 -9.97 17.39 -5.90
C LEU A 17 -8.56 17.32 -5.31
N ARG A 18 -8.37 16.70 -4.14
CA ARG A 18 -7.03 16.52 -3.57
C ARG A 18 -6.18 15.58 -4.40
N ALA A 19 -6.74 14.45 -4.86
CA ALA A 19 -6.06 13.53 -5.75
C ALA A 19 -5.65 14.22 -7.06
N TRP A 20 -6.56 14.95 -7.68
CA TRP A 20 -6.30 15.73 -8.90
C TRP A 20 -5.22 16.81 -8.66
N ALA A 21 -5.29 17.55 -7.56
CA ALA A 21 -4.28 18.56 -7.21
C ALA A 21 -2.88 17.95 -6.96
N SER A 22 -2.81 16.67 -6.64
CA SER A 22 -1.57 15.89 -6.50
C SER A 22 -1.12 15.24 -7.82
N GLY A 23 -1.76 15.58 -8.95
CA GLY A 23 -1.40 15.05 -10.27
C GLY A 23 -1.96 13.65 -10.58
N ILE A 24 -2.88 13.15 -9.76
CA ILE A 24 -3.54 11.85 -9.99
C ILE A 24 -4.69 12.03 -10.97
N HIS A 25 -4.75 11.18 -11.98
CA HIS A 25 -5.89 11.09 -12.89
C HIS A 25 -7.12 10.58 -12.16
N THR A 26 -8.20 11.33 -12.18
CA THR A 26 -9.42 11.04 -11.41
C THR A 26 -10.58 10.54 -12.27
N GLU A 27 -10.37 10.39 -13.55
CA GLU A 27 -11.40 9.95 -14.51
C GLU A 27 -11.88 8.51 -14.24
N GLY A 28 -11.02 7.68 -13.60
CA GLY A 28 -11.36 6.33 -13.21
C GLY A 28 -12.05 6.22 -11.84
N ILE A 29 -12.30 7.34 -11.13
CA ILE A 29 -13.00 7.32 -9.85
C ILE A 29 -14.50 7.19 -10.09
N VAL A 30 -15.08 6.09 -9.62
CA VAL A 30 -16.52 5.85 -9.70
C VAL A 30 -17.21 6.52 -8.50
N LEU A 31 -18.17 7.38 -8.78
CA LEU A 31 -19.00 8.02 -7.76
C LEU A 31 -20.30 7.21 -7.62
N ALA A 32 -20.51 6.62 -6.43
CA ALA A 32 -21.68 5.82 -6.13
C ALA A 32 -22.82 6.69 -5.58
N ASP A 33 -24.00 6.63 -6.20
CA ASP A 33 -25.19 7.28 -5.68
C ASP A 33 -25.71 6.58 -4.41
N ASN A 34 -26.22 7.38 -3.47
CA ASN A 34 -26.82 6.90 -2.20
C ASN A 34 -25.92 6.03 -1.33
N SER A 35 -24.63 6.17 -1.48
CA SER A 35 -23.62 5.48 -0.68
C SER A 35 -22.90 6.44 0.27
N ARG A 36 -22.03 5.91 1.12
CA ARG A 36 -21.23 6.71 2.06
C ARG A 36 -19.75 6.49 1.83
N VAL A 37 -18.94 7.47 2.20
CA VAL A 37 -17.49 7.33 2.25
C VAL A 37 -17.11 6.55 3.49
N GLY A 38 -16.20 5.57 3.36
CA GLY A 38 -15.58 4.91 4.49
C GLY A 38 -14.67 5.89 5.24
N ALA A 39 -14.70 5.83 6.56
CA ALA A 39 -13.88 6.70 7.40
C ALA A 39 -13.12 5.88 8.44
N TYR A 40 -12.10 6.48 9.01
CA TYR A 40 -11.51 6.02 10.25
C TYR A 40 -11.14 7.22 11.13
N TYR A 41 -11.08 6.98 12.42
CA TYR A 41 -10.78 7.99 13.43
C TYR A 41 -9.55 7.56 14.21
N VAL A 42 -8.63 8.49 14.43
CA VAL A 42 -7.40 8.23 15.18
C VAL A 42 -7.44 9.01 16.48
N GLU A 43 -7.37 8.29 17.59
CA GLU A 43 -7.13 8.87 18.90
C GLU A 43 -5.62 8.89 19.13
N PHE A 44 -4.98 10.04 18.90
CA PHE A 44 -3.57 10.22 19.20
C PHE A 44 -3.34 10.23 20.70
N ALA A 45 -2.32 9.51 21.14
CA ALA A 45 -1.92 9.45 22.53
C ALA A 45 -0.40 9.36 22.63
N THR A 46 0.15 9.87 23.74
CA THR A 46 1.56 9.68 24.09
C THR A 46 1.73 8.55 25.09
N PRO A 47 2.83 7.81 25.03
CA PRO A 47 3.12 6.75 26.00
C PRO A 47 2.89 7.19 27.44
N PRO A 48 2.32 6.30 28.31
CA PRO A 48 2.02 4.88 28.08
C PRO A 48 0.69 4.59 27.37
N ARG A 49 -0.07 5.58 26.95
CA ARG A 49 -1.33 5.35 26.26
C ARG A 49 -1.09 4.94 24.80
N PRO A 50 -1.73 3.85 24.32
CA PRO A 50 -1.63 3.45 22.93
C PRO A 50 -2.44 4.40 22.02
N ILE A 51 -1.97 4.61 20.80
CA ILE A 51 -2.79 5.19 19.72
C ILE A 51 -3.90 4.20 19.39
N ARG A 52 -5.14 4.68 19.24
CA ARG A 52 -6.30 3.86 18.86
C ARG A 52 -6.82 4.31 17.52
N VAL A 53 -7.13 3.33 16.66
CA VAL A 53 -7.80 3.57 15.38
C VAL A 53 -9.18 2.92 15.41
N VAL A 54 -10.20 3.69 15.13
CA VAL A 54 -11.59 3.23 15.02
C VAL A 54 -11.98 3.30 13.55
N TYR A 55 -12.28 2.15 12.96
CA TYR A 55 -12.70 2.06 11.56
C TYR A 55 -14.23 2.13 11.43
N ASP A 56 -14.68 2.97 10.50
CA ASP A 56 -16.07 3.07 10.06
C ASP A 56 -16.10 2.89 8.53
N ARG A 57 -15.82 1.67 8.06
CA ARG A 57 -15.68 1.32 6.64
C ARG A 57 -16.79 0.40 6.13
N ALA A 58 -17.53 -0.26 7.01
CA ALA A 58 -18.63 -1.12 6.62
C ALA A 58 -19.68 -0.34 5.81
N ASP A 59 -20.30 -0.99 4.83
CA ASP A 59 -21.34 -0.42 3.99
C ASP A 59 -20.97 0.89 3.28
N SER A 60 -19.68 1.17 3.12
CA SER A 60 -19.19 2.29 2.32
C SER A 60 -19.28 1.98 0.82
N ALA A 61 -19.22 3.00 -0.03
CA ALA A 61 -19.18 2.85 -1.48
C ALA A 61 -18.09 1.85 -1.90
N THR A 62 -16.89 2.00 -1.35
CA THR A 62 -15.76 1.11 -1.62
C THR A 62 -16.01 -0.32 -1.12
N ALA A 63 -16.60 -0.49 0.07
CA ALA A 63 -16.89 -1.83 0.59
C ALA A 63 -17.98 -2.56 -0.21
N ASN A 64 -18.85 -1.85 -0.89
CA ASN A 64 -19.91 -2.40 -1.74
C ASN A 64 -19.54 -2.45 -3.23
N MET A 65 -18.29 -2.14 -3.57
CA MET A 65 -17.80 -2.16 -4.95
C MET A 65 -17.92 -3.56 -5.56
N THR A 66 -18.35 -3.62 -6.81
CA THR A 66 -18.47 -4.84 -7.59
C THR A 66 -17.63 -4.78 -8.86
N VAL A 67 -17.41 -5.93 -9.50
CA VAL A 67 -16.67 -6.04 -10.77
C VAL A 67 -17.31 -5.20 -11.89
N SER A 68 -18.62 -5.03 -11.86
CA SER A 68 -19.37 -4.27 -12.89
C SER A 68 -19.30 -2.75 -12.71
N ASP A 69 -18.86 -2.25 -11.57
CA ASP A 69 -18.75 -0.82 -11.32
C ASP A 69 -17.49 -0.20 -11.95
N LEU A 70 -16.54 -1.03 -12.38
CA LEU A 70 -15.23 -0.60 -12.81
C LEU A 70 -15.10 -0.52 -14.33
N ASP A 71 -14.51 0.56 -14.82
CA ASP A 71 -14.08 0.68 -16.23
C ASP A 71 -12.76 -0.09 -16.44
N TRP A 72 -12.89 -1.33 -16.87
CA TRP A 72 -11.75 -2.21 -17.14
C TRP A 72 -10.87 -1.72 -18.29
N THR A 73 -11.44 -1.01 -19.26
CA THR A 73 -10.66 -0.44 -20.36
C THR A 73 -9.72 0.65 -19.84
N TYR A 74 -10.22 1.50 -18.95
CA TYR A 74 -9.41 2.51 -18.29
C TYR A 74 -8.34 1.88 -17.36
N LEU A 75 -8.75 0.95 -16.49
CA LEU A 75 -7.86 0.33 -15.51
C LEU A 75 -6.72 -0.48 -16.14
N LEU A 76 -6.98 -1.12 -17.27
CA LEU A 76 -5.97 -1.93 -17.97
C LEU A 76 -5.12 -1.10 -18.95
N ASN A 77 -5.37 0.19 -19.12
CA ASN A 77 -4.51 1.09 -19.88
C ASN A 77 -3.40 1.66 -18.96
N THR A 78 -2.59 0.79 -18.38
CA THR A 78 -1.56 1.13 -17.40
C THR A 78 -0.31 0.29 -17.58
N LYS A 79 0.82 0.76 -17.06
CA LYS A 79 2.07 -0.01 -17.00
C LYS A 79 2.08 -1.01 -15.84
N ARG A 80 1.37 -0.69 -14.75
CA ARG A 80 1.32 -1.49 -13.52
C ARG A 80 -0.01 -1.31 -12.83
N LEU A 81 -0.59 -2.40 -12.37
CA LEU A 81 -1.71 -2.41 -11.44
C LEU A 81 -1.17 -2.63 -10.03
N HIS A 82 -1.56 -1.77 -9.08
CA HIS A 82 -1.22 -1.94 -7.67
C HIS A 82 -2.46 -2.21 -6.84
N LEU A 83 -2.36 -3.21 -5.96
CA LEU A 83 -3.41 -3.59 -5.01
C LEU A 83 -2.84 -3.66 -3.60
N THR A 84 -3.71 -3.47 -2.61
CA THR A 84 -3.39 -3.75 -1.21
C THR A 84 -4.34 -4.79 -0.63
N GLY A 85 -3.89 -5.53 0.38
CA GLY A 85 -4.71 -6.51 1.09
C GLY A 85 -5.92 -5.91 1.83
N ILE A 86 -5.99 -4.58 1.94
CA ILE A 86 -7.17 -3.90 2.50
C ILE A 86 -8.38 -4.10 1.57
N THR A 87 -8.19 -3.98 0.24
CA THR A 87 -9.31 -4.09 -0.71
C THR A 87 -10.08 -5.40 -0.58
N PRO A 88 -9.46 -6.59 -0.69
CA PRO A 88 -10.18 -7.85 -0.57
C PRO A 88 -10.72 -8.12 0.84
N ALA A 89 -10.22 -7.41 1.86
CA ALA A 89 -10.67 -7.53 3.24
C ALA A 89 -11.98 -6.79 3.54
N LEU A 90 -12.38 -5.85 2.69
CA LEU A 90 -13.57 -5.00 2.95
C LEU A 90 -14.88 -5.76 2.78
N SER A 91 -14.98 -6.68 1.82
CA SER A 91 -16.15 -7.50 1.55
C SER A 91 -15.85 -8.62 0.57
N GLU A 92 -16.79 -9.56 0.42
CA GLU A 92 -16.70 -10.61 -0.60
C GLU A 92 -16.69 -10.04 -2.02
N SER A 93 -17.50 -9.02 -2.30
CA SER A 93 -17.49 -8.37 -3.62
C SER A 93 -16.16 -7.67 -3.92
N CYS A 94 -15.54 -7.03 -2.95
CA CYS A 94 -14.20 -6.45 -3.08
C CYS A 94 -13.12 -7.52 -3.28
N ARG A 95 -13.27 -8.71 -2.68
CA ARG A 95 -12.38 -9.86 -2.92
C ARG A 95 -12.47 -10.31 -4.37
N GLN A 96 -13.68 -10.45 -4.91
CA GLN A 96 -13.91 -10.78 -6.32
C GLN A 96 -13.33 -9.72 -7.26
N VAL A 97 -13.48 -8.43 -6.92
CA VAL A 97 -12.85 -7.33 -7.67
C VAL A 97 -11.34 -7.47 -7.70
N ALA A 98 -10.71 -7.74 -6.55
CA ALA A 98 -9.25 -7.91 -6.48
C ALA A 98 -8.77 -9.11 -7.32
N GLN A 99 -9.46 -10.25 -7.24
CA GLN A 99 -9.17 -11.46 -8.03
C GLN A 99 -9.30 -11.20 -9.53
N GLU A 100 -10.41 -10.56 -9.94
CA GLU A 100 -10.66 -10.21 -11.35
C GLU A 100 -9.61 -9.22 -11.87
N ALA A 101 -9.21 -8.24 -11.04
CA ALA A 101 -8.19 -7.26 -11.40
C ALA A 101 -6.83 -7.92 -11.65
N VAL A 102 -6.38 -8.83 -10.77
CA VAL A 102 -5.14 -9.59 -10.95
C VAL A 102 -5.23 -10.47 -12.19
N SER A 103 -6.33 -11.19 -12.37
CA SER A 103 -6.56 -12.09 -13.51
C SER A 103 -6.48 -11.33 -14.85
N ARG A 104 -7.23 -10.24 -14.99
CA ARG A 104 -7.25 -9.43 -16.21
C ARG A 104 -5.93 -8.75 -16.50
N ALA A 105 -5.28 -8.18 -15.47
CA ALA A 105 -3.99 -7.52 -15.64
C ALA A 105 -2.91 -8.53 -16.09
N THR A 106 -2.86 -9.70 -15.46
CA THR A 106 -1.94 -10.77 -15.84
C THR A 106 -2.20 -11.27 -17.26
N ALA A 107 -3.45 -11.50 -17.64
CA ALA A 107 -3.82 -11.91 -18.99
C ALA A 107 -3.46 -10.84 -20.05
N ALA A 108 -3.48 -9.57 -19.69
CA ALA A 108 -3.08 -8.45 -20.55
C ALA A 108 -1.55 -8.18 -20.54
N GLY A 109 -0.76 -8.94 -19.78
CA GLY A 109 0.69 -8.73 -19.64
C GLY A 109 1.07 -7.48 -18.85
N ILE A 110 0.14 -6.96 -18.05
CA ILE A 110 0.35 -5.80 -17.18
C ILE A 110 1.01 -6.28 -15.89
N ALA A 111 2.07 -5.59 -15.45
CA ALA A 111 2.73 -5.89 -14.20
C ALA A 111 1.77 -5.66 -13.01
N VAL A 112 1.68 -6.65 -12.11
CA VAL A 112 0.85 -6.56 -10.91
C VAL A 112 1.74 -6.45 -9.69
N SER A 113 1.40 -5.54 -8.78
CA SER A 113 2.02 -5.40 -7.46
C SER A 113 0.97 -5.50 -6.36
N LEU A 114 1.32 -6.20 -5.28
CA LEU A 114 0.47 -6.40 -4.12
C LEU A 114 1.24 -6.04 -2.85
N ASP A 115 0.69 -5.12 -2.06
CA ASP A 115 1.10 -4.91 -0.67
C ASP A 115 0.16 -5.70 0.25
N VAL A 116 0.72 -6.62 1.03
CA VAL A 116 -0.05 -7.49 1.95
C VAL A 116 -0.90 -6.66 2.92
N ASN A 117 -0.32 -5.64 3.54
CA ASN A 117 -0.99 -4.60 4.32
C ASN A 117 -2.14 -5.14 5.20
N TYR A 118 -1.85 -6.18 5.99
CA TYR A 118 -2.84 -6.89 6.81
C TYR A 118 -3.46 -6.00 7.88
N ARG A 119 -4.76 -6.13 8.07
CA ARG A 119 -5.53 -5.41 9.09
C ARG A 119 -6.41 -6.39 9.87
N SER A 120 -5.96 -6.78 11.05
CA SER A 120 -6.64 -7.77 11.93
C SER A 120 -8.09 -7.42 12.30
N LEU A 121 -8.48 -6.14 12.22
CA LEU A 121 -9.85 -5.70 12.47
C LEU A 121 -10.80 -5.90 11.27
N LEU A 122 -10.30 -6.28 10.09
CA LEU A 122 -11.11 -6.50 8.90
C LEU A 122 -11.41 -7.97 8.63
N TRP A 123 -10.45 -8.85 8.88
CA TRP A 123 -10.56 -10.28 8.59
C TRP A 123 -9.60 -11.12 9.44
N SER A 124 -9.84 -12.42 9.50
CA SER A 124 -8.98 -13.35 10.23
C SER A 124 -7.63 -13.57 9.52
N GLU A 125 -6.62 -14.04 10.27
CA GLU A 125 -5.32 -14.42 9.70
C GLU A 125 -5.45 -15.55 8.68
N GLU A 126 -6.36 -16.49 8.91
CA GLU A 126 -6.62 -17.62 8.01
C GLU A 126 -7.19 -17.14 6.66
N GLU A 127 -8.24 -16.32 6.68
CA GLU A 127 -8.87 -15.76 5.47
C GLU A 127 -7.90 -14.87 4.71
N ALA A 128 -7.18 -14.01 5.43
CA ALA A 128 -6.16 -13.13 4.87
C ALA A 128 -5.04 -13.95 4.20
N GLY A 129 -4.49 -14.92 4.94
CA GLY A 129 -3.41 -15.77 4.45
C GLY A 129 -3.79 -16.55 3.19
N ALA A 130 -5.00 -17.13 3.14
CA ALA A 130 -5.49 -17.84 1.96
C ALA A 130 -5.66 -16.88 0.76
N THR A 131 -6.37 -15.76 0.96
CA THR A 131 -6.64 -14.79 -0.12
C THR A 131 -5.36 -14.17 -0.67
N ILE A 132 -4.42 -13.78 0.21
CA ILE A 132 -3.16 -13.17 -0.23
C ILE A 132 -2.28 -14.20 -0.97
N ARG A 133 -2.24 -15.47 -0.55
CA ARG A 133 -1.54 -16.51 -1.31
C ARG A 133 -2.06 -16.64 -2.74
N ASP A 134 -3.37 -16.62 -2.92
CA ASP A 134 -3.99 -16.72 -4.25
C ASP A 134 -3.67 -15.49 -5.11
N LEU A 135 -3.83 -14.28 -4.56
CA LEU A 135 -3.59 -13.02 -5.27
C LEU A 135 -2.10 -12.81 -5.61
N ALA A 136 -1.19 -13.37 -4.81
CA ALA A 136 0.25 -13.18 -4.97
C ALA A 136 0.89 -14.14 -5.99
N GLN A 137 0.15 -15.13 -6.53
CA GLN A 137 0.75 -16.15 -7.41
C GLN A 137 1.27 -15.54 -8.72
N GLY A 138 2.60 -15.61 -8.92
CA GLY A 138 3.27 -15.24 -10.15
C GLY A 138 3.19 -13.74 -10.52
N ILE A 139 2.83 -12.88 -9.58
CA ILE A 139 2.77 -11.43 -9.82
C ILE A 139 4.18 -10.83 -9.97
N ASP A 140 4.25 -9.56 -10.41
CA ASP A 140 5.55 -8.90 -10.61
C ASP A 140 6.21 -8.48 -9.29
N LEU A 141 5.44 -8.00 -8.30
CA LEU A 141 5.97 -7.55 -7.01
C LEU A 141 5.03 -7.89 -5.85
N LEU A 142 5.57 -8.56 -4.82
CA LEU A 142 4.94 -8.70 -3.51
C LEU A 142 5.68 -7.82 -2.49
N ILE A 143 4.95 -6.99 -1.76
CA ILE A 143 5.46 -6.24 -0.59
C ILE A 143 4.81 -6.83 0.65
N CYS A 144 5.60 -7.18 1.67
CA CYS A 144 5.10 -7.76 2.90
C CYS A 144 5.86 -7.22 4.10
N GLY A 145 5.15 -6.92 5.18
CA GLY A 145 5.77 -6.65 6.48
C GLY A 145 6.22 -7.93 7.18
N ARG A 146 7.30 -7.88 7.93
CA ARG A 146 7.80 -9.04 8.70
C ARG A 146 6.75 -9.58 9.67
N GLY A 147 5.96 -8.69 10.29
CA GLY A 147 4.86 -9.07 11.16
C GLY A 147 3.77 -9.84 10.42
N ASP A 148 3.38 -9.36 9.25
CA ASP A 148 2.37 -9.99 8.41
C ASP A 148 2.84 -11.35 7.86
N ALA A 149 4.13 -11.45 7.50
CA ALA A 149 4.73 -12.72 7.07
C ALA A 149 4.64 -13.79 8.16
N LYS A 150 4.86 -13.39 9.42
CA LYS A 150 4.70 -14.29 10.58
C LYS A 150 3.23 -14.64 10.81
N SER A 151 2.36 -13.64 10.93
CA SER A 151 0.95 -13.86 11.28
C SER A 151 0.18 -14.65 10.22
N LEU A 152 0.38 -14.33 8.94
CA LEU A 152 -0.42 -14.91 7.87
C LEU A 152 0.15 -16.21 7.30
N PHE A 153 1.47 -16.37 7.36
CA PHE A 153 2.14 -17.47 6.65
C PHE A 153 3.00 -18.35 7.57
N GLY A 154 3.19 -17.93 8.84
CA GLY A 154 4.01 -18.64 9.79
C GLY A 154 5.53 -18.55 9.51
N PHE A 155 5.96 -17.58 8.70
CA PHE A 155 7.36 -17.41 8.38
C PHE A 155 8.08 -16.66 9.49
N GLU A 156 9.02 -17.34 10.15
CA GLU A 156 9.79 -16.84 11.30
C GLU A 156 11.28 -17.12 11.13
N GLY A 157 12.10 -16.56 12.01
CA GLY A 157 13.54 -16.76 12.05
C GLY A 157 14.32 -15.62 11.39
N GLU A 158 15.42 -15.96 10.73
CA GLU A 158 16.27 -14.98 10.03
C GLU A 158 15.49 -14.30 8.90
N ASP A 159 15.68 -12.99 8.72
CA ASP A 159 14.95 -12.19 7.73
C ASP A 159 15.10 -12.75 6.30
N ARG A 160 16.28 -13.32 6.00
CA ARG A 160 16.53 -13.98 4.72
C ARG A 160 15.65 -15.20 4.52
N ALA A 161 15.47 -16.02 5.55
CA ALA A 161 14.61 -17.21 5.48
C ALA A 161 13.13 -16.83 5.33
N VAL A 162 12.70 -15.73 5.97
CA VAL A 162 11.35 -15.18 5.78
C VAL A 162 11.15 -14.70 4.33
N LEU A 163 12.14 -14.00 3.77
CA LEU A 163 12.10 -13.55 2.37
C LEU A 163 12.07 -14.73 1.39
N ASP A 164 12.87 -15.77 1.64
CA ASP A 164 12.88 -17.02 0.86
C ASP A 164 11.50 -17.71 0.90
N GLY A 165 10.87 -17.75 2.08
CA GLY A 165 9.52 -18.29 2.27
C GLY A 165 8.47 -17.52 1.46
N LEU A 166 8.50 -16.20 1.48
CA LEU A 166 7.60 -15.34 0.70
C LEU A 166 7.81 -15.53 -0.81
N GLN A 167 9.07 -15.61 -1.25
CA GLN A 167 9.41 -15.86 -2.65
C GLN A 167 8.89 -17.23 -3.13
N ALA A 168 9.13 -18.29 -2.34
CA ALA A 168 8.67 -19.64 -2.66
C ALA A 168 7.13 -19.74 -2.66
N MET A 169 6.47 -19.08 -1.70
CA MET A 169 5.02 -19.08 -1.59
C MET A 169 4.35 -18.35 -2.77
N SER A 170 4.83 -17.17 -3.12
CA SER A 170 4.17 -16.29 -4.12
C SER A 170 4.63 -16.59 -5.54
N GLN A 171 5.83 -17.12 -5.73
CA GLN A 171 6.51 -17.21 -7.03
C GLN A 171 6.55 -15.86 -7.77
N ALA A 172 6.44 -14.75 -7.02
CA ALA A 172 6.50 -13.40 -7.57
C ALA A 172 7.90 -13.14 -8.16
N ARG A 173 7.96 -12.36 -9.22
CA ARG A 173 9.24 -11.99 -9.86
C ARG A 173 10.14 -11.21 -8.90
N ARG A 174 9.52 -10.40 -8.04
CA ARG A 174 10.15 -9.57 -7.02
C ARG A 174 9.42 -9.71 -5.69
N VAL A 175 10.15 -9.71 -4.60
CA VAL A 175 9.58 -9.71 -3.25
C VAL A 175 10.34 -8.69 -2.41
N ALA A 176 9.63 -7.82 -1.70
CA ALA A 176 10.19 -6.89 -0.73
C ALA A 176 9.62 -7.18 0.66
N LEU A 177 10.51 -7.40 1.63
CA LEU A 177 10.19 -7.60 3.04
C LEU A 177 10.57 -6.36 3.82
N THR A 178 9.59 -5.68 4.43
CA THR A 178 9.83 -4.52 5.29
C THR A 178 10.10 -4.96 6.72
N LEU A 179 11.13 -4.36 7.33
CA LEU A 179 11.69 -4.71 8.63
C LEU A 179 11.55 -3.57 9.66
N GLY A 180 10.66 -2.62 9.39
CA GLY A 180 10.45 -1.45 10.25
C GLY A 180 11.70 -0.56 10.30
N ASP A 181 12.22 -0.31 11.49
CA ASP A 181 13.41 0.51 11.75
C ASP A 181 14.73 -0.09 11.24
N ALA A 182 14.74 -1.38 10.88
CA ALA A 182 15.87 -2.02 10.22
C ALA A 182 15.88 -1.79 8.69
N GLY A 183 14.79 -1.27 8.11
CA GLY A 183 14.68 -0.98 6.68
C GLY A 183 13.96 -2.05 5.90
N ALA A 184 14.52 -2.54 4.81
CA ALA A 184 13.94 -3.57 3.96
C ALA A 184 14.99 -4.43 3.27
N ILE A 185 14.62 -5.67 2.97
CA ILE A 185 15.37 -6.58 2.11
C ILE A 185 14.46 -7.03 0.96
N ALA A 186 15.04 -7.39 -0.16
CA ALA A 186 14.26 -7.80 -1.32
C ALA A 186 15.00 -8.80 -2.21
N TYR A 187 14.22 -9.49 -3.04
CA TYR A 187 14.70 -10.15 -4.25
C TYR A 187 14.21 -9.41 -5.49
N ASP A 188 15.12 -9.13 -6.41
CA ASP A 188 14.86 -8.69 -7.77
C ASP A 188 15.35 -9.77 -8.75
N GLU A 189 14.44 -10.59 -9.26
CA GLU A 189 14.78 -11.72 -10.15
C GLU A 189 15.87 -12.66 -9.58
N GLY A 190 15.83 -12.90 -8.28
CA GLY A 190 16.81 -13.72 -7.56
C GLY A 190 18.03 -12.96 -7.04
N GLN A 191 18.24 -11.71 -7.43
CA GLN A 191 19.27 -10.85 -6.86
C GLN A 191 18.82 -10.33 -5.50
N PHE A 192 19.63 -10.55 -4.45
CA PHE A 192 19.37 -10.02 -3.13
C PHE A 192 19.73 -8.54 -3.04
N LEU A 193 18.80 -7.77 -2.48
CA LEU A 193 18.94 -6.34 -2.23
C LEU A 193 18.67 -6.06 -0.74
N GLN A 194 19.33 -5.04 -0.22
CA GLN A 194 19.11 -4.54 1.14
C GLN A 194 19.16 -3.03 1.17
N GLN A 195 18.23 -2.42 1.89
CA GLN A 195 18.16 -0.99 2.13
C GLN A 195 17.93 -0.74 3.61
N ALA A 196 18.82 -0.04 4.26
CA ALA A 196 18.63 0.42 5.64
C ALA A 196 17.51 1.46 5.71
N ALA A 197 16.82 1.52 6.85
CA ALA A 197 15.89 2.62 7.12
C ALA A 197 16.63 3.95 7.19
N ILE A 198 15.96 5.03 6.80
CA ILE A 198 16.44 6.38 7.05
C ILE A 198 15.91 6.82 8.41
N PRO A 199 16.78 7.21 9.34
CA PRO A 199 16.36 7.65 10.67
C PRO A 199 15.41 8.85 10.59
N ALA A 200 14.30 8.79 11.31
CA ALA A 200 13.32 9.87 11.39
C ALA A 200 12.81 10.01 12.84
N GLU A 201 12.49 11.21 13.24
CA GLU A 201 11.72 11.45 14.45
C GLU A 201 10.25 11.07 14.17
N VAL A 202 9.73 10.13 14.95
CA VAL A 202 8.39 9.56 14.69
C VAL A 202 7.35 10.48 15.32
N VAL A 203 6.65 11.23 14.46
CA VAL A 203 5.48 12.05 14.79
C VAL A 203 4.20 11.20 14.68
N ASP A 204 4.05 10.47 13.59
CA ASP A 204 2.94 9.56 13.33
C ASP A 204 3.43 8.34 12.54
N ARG A 205 2.78 7.18 12.75
CA ARG A 205 3.11 5.94 12.01
C ARG A 205 2.18 5.63 10.86
N LEU A 206 1.10 6.41 10.73
CA LEU A 206 0.11 6.20 9.67
C LEU A 206 0.69 6.54 8.29
N GLY A 207 0.37 5.71 7.31
CA GLY A 207 0.80 5.91 5.93
C GLY A 207 2.28 5.61 5.62
N ALA A 208 3.13 5.30 6.62
CA ALA A 208 4.55 5.04 6.36
C ALA A 208 4.79 3.81 5.45
N GLY A 209 3.99 2.75 5.62
CA GLY A 209 4.01 1.57 4.74
C GLY A 209 3.57 1.90 3.32
N ASP A 210 2.47 2.65 3.20
CA ASP A 210 1.94 3.08 1.89
C ASP A 210 2.93 4.01 1.17
N ALA A 211 3.58 4.92 1.91
CA ALA A 211 4.64 5.80 1.38
C ALA A 211 5.88 4.99 0.92
N PHE A 212 6.28 3.97 1.70
CA PHE A 212 7.34 3.05 1.29
C PHE A 212 6.98 2.33 -0.01
N ALA A 213 5.78 1.75 -0.08
CA ALA A 213 5.30 1.07 -1.28
C ALA A 213 5.26 2.01 -2.50
N ALA A 214 4.81 3.24 -2.32
CA ALA A 214 4.83 4.27 -3.38
C ALA A 214 6.24 4.53 -3.92
N GLY A 215 7.24 4.64 -3.04
CA GLY A 215 8.63 4.80 -3.45
C GLY A 215 9.20 3.59 -4.19
N VAL A 216 8.83 2.38 -3.73
CA VAL A 216 9.20 1.15 -4.45
C VAL A 216 8.62 1.13 -5.85
N LEU A 217 7.35 1.50 -5.99
CA LEU A 217 6.66 1.55 -7.28
C LEU A 217 7.26 2.63 -8.21
N ASP A 218 7.58 3.81 -7.68
CA ASP A 218 8.23 4.90 -8.44
C ASP A 218 9.57 4.46 -9.01
N GLY A 219 10.43 3.79 -8.21
CA GLY A 219 11.70 3.25 -8.69
C GLY A 219 11.55 2.14 -9.73
N LEU A 220 10.53 1.28 -9.59
CA LEU A 220 10.24 0.26 -10.60
C LEU A 220 9.70 0.85 -11.91
N LEU A 221 9.03 1.98 -11.89
CA LEU A 221 8.64 2.70 -13.11
C LEU A 221 9.85 3.23 -13.85
N ASP A 222 10.94 3.57 -13.13
CA ASP A 222 12.25 3.91 -13.69
C ASP A 222 13.11 2.66 -14.01
N GLY A 223 12.62 1.45 -13.76
CA GLY A 223 13.25 0.17 -14.10
C GLY A 223 14.17 -0.43 -13.03
N SER A 224 14.17 0.07 -11.78
CA SER A 224 15.07 -0.40 -10.72
C SER A 224 14.38 -0.62 -9.38
N LEU A 225 14.37 -1.86 -8.88
CA LEU A 225 13.90 -2.17 -7.52
C LEU A 225 14.87 -1.60 -6.46
N ALA A 226 16.18 -1.60 -6.72
CA ALA A 226 17.16 -1.03 -5.80
C ALA A 226 16.90 0.46 -5.56
N GLU A 227 16.64 1.22 -6.62
CA GLU A 227 16.25 2.62 -6.50
C GLU A 227 14.88 2.77 -5.84
N GLY A 228 13.95 1.86 -6.11
CA GLY A 228 12.65 1.80 -5.45
C GLY A 228 12.76 1.63 -3.94
N LEU A 229 13.62 0.73 -3.46
CA LEU A 229 13.86 0.56 -2.03
C LEU A 229 14.46 1.82 -1.38
N ARG A 230 15.39 2.51 -2.08
CA ARG A 230 15.96 3.78 -1.61
C ARG A 230 14.89 4.87 -1.47
N ARG A 231 14.08 5.07 -2.52
CA ARG A 231 12.96 6.04 -2.50
C ARG A 231 11.90 5.65 -1.47
N GLY A 232 11.60 4.36 -1.34
CA GLY A 232 10.71 3.83 -0.32
C GLY A 232 11.17 4.17 1.08
N ALA A 233 12.46 3.99 1.38
CA ALA A 233 13.03 4.35 2.68
C ALA A 233 12.91 5.86 2.96
N ALA A 234 13.15 6.71 1.95
CA ALA A 234 13.02 8.16 2.10
C ALA A 234 11.56 8.60 2.30
N LEU A 235 10.64 8.07 1.50
CA LEU A 235 9.21 8.39 1.62
C LEU A 235 8.64 7.88 2.93
N GLY A 236 9.03 6.68 3.38
CA GLY A 236 8.66 6.16 4.69
C GLY A 236 9.14 7.05 5.84
N ALA A 237 10.39 7.54 5.79
CA ALA A 237 10.93 8.47 6.77
C ALA A 237 10.20 9.82 6.77
N LEU A 238 9.90 10.38 5.59
CA LEU A 238 9.10 11.60 5.47
C LEU A 238 7.69 11.41 6.02
N ALA A 239 7.03 10.29 5.74
CA ALA A 239 5.71 9.99 6.27
C ALA A 239 5.71 9.89 7.81
N LEU A 240 6.74 9.28 8.39
CA LEU A 240 6.89 9.19 9.85
C LEU A 240 7.07 10.56 10.53
N SER A 241 7.58 11.56 9.82
CA SER A 241 7.91 12.89 10.35
C SER A 241 6.74 13.90 10.28
N GLN A 242 5.56 13.49 9.86
CA GLN A 242 4.38 14.34 9.76
C GLN A 242 3.15 13.69 10.40
N HIS A 243 2.08 14.47 10.61
CA HIS A 243 0.78 13.94 11.00
C HIS A 243 -0.07 13.55 9.79
N GLY A 244 -0.83 12.46 9.94
CA GLY A 244 -1.78 11.98 8.95
C GLY A 244 -1.19 10.95 7.99
N ASP A 245 -2.07 10.29 7.27
CA ASP A 245 -1.75 9.16 6.41
C ASP A 245 -1.38 9.54 4.97
N MET A 246 -1.56 10.79 4.59
CA MET A 246 -1.28 11.28 3.25
C MET A 246 0.00 12.11 3.23
N LEU A 247 1.07 11.50 2.74
CA LEU A 247 2.33 12.21 2.51
C LEU A 247 2.20 13.17 1.32
N ILE A 248 2.49 14.45 1.56
CA ILE A 248 2.59 15.47 0.51
C ILE A 248 4.07 15.85 0.40
N THR A 249 4.69 15.48 -0.72
CA THR A 249 6.11 15.71 -0.97
C THR A 249 6.36 15.87 -2.47
N HIS A 250 7.59 16.14 -2.85
CA HIS A 250 8.03 16.23 -4.23
C HIS A 250 9.41 15.59 -4.40
N ARG A 251 9.78 15.25 -5.65
CA ARG A 251 11.03 14.53 -5.96
C ARG A 251 12.29 15.19 -5.37
N GLY A 252 12.38 16.52 -5.41
CA GLY A 252 13.53 17.24 -4.85
C GLY A 252 13.70 17.07 -3.34
N GLU A 253 12.60 16.95 -2.58
CA GLU A 253 12.66 16.67 -1.15
C GLU A 253 13.13 15.23 -0.88
N VAL A 254 12.62 14.26 -1.64
CA VAL A 254 13.07 12.85 -1.56
C VAL A 254 14.56 12.75 -1.85
N GLU A 255 15.07 13.43 -2.89
CA GLU A 255 16.48 13.45 -3.25
C GLU A 255 17.33 14.12 -2.15
N ALA A 256 16.84 15.20 -1.54
CA ALA A 256 17.51 15.87 -0.42
C ALA A 256 17.64 14.95 0.80
N VAL A 257 16.58 14.20 1.15
CA VAL A 257 16.60 13.20 2.23
C VAL A 257 17.63 12.10 1.93
N LEU A 258 17.63 11.59 0.71
CA LEU A 258 18.59 10.56 0.29
C LEU A 258 20.05 11.05 0.31
N ALA A 259 20.31 12.28 -0.11
CA ALA A 259 21.63 12.89 -0.05
C ALA A 259 22.10 13.10 1.39
N HIS A 260 21.20 13.55 2.28
CA HIS A 260 21.51 13.75 3.71
C HIS A 260 21.83 12.41 4.40
N ALA A 261 21.07 11.36 4.12
CA ALA A 261 21.30 10.03 4.66
C ALA A 261 22.68 9.44 4.25
N GLN A 262 23.24 9.90 3.14
CA GLN A 262 24.60 9.55 2.69
C GLN A 262 25.69 10.47 3.25
N GLY A 263 25.38 11.37 4.18
CA GLY A 263 26.31 12.32 4.79
C GLY A 263 26.49 13.62 4.00
N GLY A 264 25.60 13.92 3.05
CA GLY A 264 25.59 15.17 2.31
C GLY A 264 25.00 16.32 3.11
N ILE A 265 25.59 17.53 3.01
CA ILE A 265 25.01 18.77 3.53
C ILE A 265 24.23 19.43 2.40
N VAL A 266 22.91 19.56 2.56
CA VAL A 266 22.09 20.39 1.67
C VAL A 266 22.31 21.86 2.05
N ARG A 267 22.84 22.67 1.14
CA ARG A 267 23.03 24.12 1.31
C ARG A 267 22.05 24.89 0.47
#